data_c397c5eaabee7c87486a41e8cb07fd3b
#
_entry.id   c397c5eaabee7c87486a41e8cb07fd3b
#
_cell.length_a   1.000
_cell.length_b   1.000
_cell.length_c   1.000
_cell.angle_alpha   90.00
_cell.angle_beta   90.00
_cell.angle_gamma   90.00
#
_symmetry.space_group_name_H-M   'P 1'
#
loop_
_entity.id
_entity.type
_entity.pdbx_description
1 polymer ?
#
loop_
_entity_poly.entity_id
_entity_poly.type
_entity_poly.pdbx_seq_one_letter_code
_entity_poly.pdbx_strand_id
1 'polypeptide(L)'
;MRYQLRLSYNGSAFCGWQIQNNAVSVQGVLEKALSTLCGQEIQVTGAGRTDTGVNAINYIAHFEIDGKAVLEAEQLCYKLNAMLPREITIHEISEACEDFHARFDAKSREYCYFIHFRKDPFAEKFSYRMRYPLDIRKMNEAASHLLGEHDFSCFEKVGGNNTTSVCTITEALWSTYKPTHADLMGAPYAEGEYIVFRIKANRFLRNMVRAIVGSLIEVGREKKEPAWIRELIASGSRSDAGQSVPGNALFFCGAEY
;
A
#
# COMPACT_ATOMS: atom_id res chain seq x y z
N MET A 1 -17.71 17.42 14.56
CA MET A 1 -18.07 16.01 14.33
C MET A 1 -16.99 15.35 13.51
N ARG A 2 -16.55 14.15 13.89
CA ARG A 2 -15.53 13.37 13.15
C ARG A 2 -16.19 12.34 12.27
N TYR A 3 -15.66 12.19 11.05
CA TYR A 3 -16.12 11.23 10.06
C TYR A 3 -14.97 10.31 9.64
N GLN A 4 -15.29 9.03 9.48
CA GLN A 4 -14.44 8.05 8.82
C GLN A 4 -14.86 7.95 7.36
N LEU A 5 -13.91 7.83 6.46
CA LEU A 5 -14.17 7.51 5.06
C LEU A 5 -13.34 6.31 4.63
N ARG A 6 -13.98 5.42 3.86
CA ARG A 6 -13.35 4.26 3.21
C ARG A 6 -13.28 4.50 1.72
N LEU A 7 -12.09 4.39 1.14
CA LEU A 7 -11.84 4.72 -0.25
C LEU A 7 -10.89 3.74 -0.93
N SER A 8 -10.93 3.74 -2.27
CA SER A 8 -9.93 3.14 -3.14
C SER A 8 -9.32 4.18 -4.05
N TYR A 9 -8.06 3.99 -4.44
CA TYR A 9 -7.44 4.81 -5.47
C TYR A 9 -6.41 4.05 -6.31
N ASN A 10 -6.34 4.42 -7.58
CA ASN A 10 -5.26 4.08 -8.48
C ASN A 10 -4.15 5.12 -8.35
N GLY A 11 -3.00 4.71 -7.83
CA GLY A 11 -1.89 5.61 -7.53
C GLY A 11 -1.16 6.18 -8.76
N SER A 12 -1.44 5.69 -9.97
CA SER A 12 -0.69 6.06 -11.18
C SER A 12 -0.75 7.56 -11.53
N ALA A 13 -1.82 8.25 -11.12
CA ALA A 13 -2.01 9.68 -11.34
C ALA A 13 -1.48 10.57 -10.21
N PHE A 14 -0.92 9.96 -9.13
CA PHE A 14 -0.58 10.68 -7.92
C PHE A 14 0.87 10.47 -7.48
N CYS A 15 1.43 11.50 -6.86
CA CYS A 15 2.71 11.46 -6.18
C CYS A 15 2.60 10.89 -4.75
N GLY A 16 1.75 9.85 -4.59
CA GLY A 16 1.44 9.21 -3.33
C GLY A 16 0.28 9.87 -2.56
N TRP A 17 0.11 9.44 -1.31
CA TRP A 17 -0.97 9.93 -0.46
C TRP A 17 -0.76 11.38 -0.01
N GLN A 18 0.39 11.66 0.62
CA GLN A 18 0.65 12.89 1.36
C GLN A 18 0.79 14.12 0.46
N ILE A 19 0.20 15.25 0.84
CA ILE A 19 0.41 16.56 0.21
C ILE A 19 1.89 16.90 0.17
N GLN A 20 2.34 17.35 -0.99
CA GLN A 20 3.72 17.77 -1.27
C GLN A 20 3.69 19.07 -2.10
N ASN A 21 4.75 19.87 -1.97
CA ASN A 21 4.90 21.04 -2.82
C ASN A 21 5.04 20.61 -4.29
N ASN A 22 4.26 21.24 -5.18
CA ASN A 22 4.30 21.05 -6.63
C ASN A 22 3.98 19.62 -7.14
N ALA A 23 3.20 18.84 -6.39
CA ALA A 23 2.80 17.49 -6.80
C ALA A 23 1.34 17.20 -6.45
N VAL A 24 0.64 16.52 -7.37
CA VAL A 24 -0.75 16.08 -7.13
C VAL A 24 -0.72 14.85 -6.22
N SER A 25 -1.42 14.92 -5.10
CA SER A 25 -1.54 13.83 -4.12
C SER A 25 -3.00 13.44 -3.89
N VAL A 26 -3.24 12.22 -3.43
CA VAL A 26 -4.60 11.76 -3.11
C VAL A 26 -5.21 12.62 -2.01
N GLN A 27 -4.46 12.90 -0.95
CA GLN A 27 -4.90 13.75 0.17
C GLN A 27 -5.32 15.14 -0.30
N GLY A 28 -4.51 15.81 -1.13
CA GLY A 28 -4.81 17.18 -1.59
C GLY A 28 -6.07 17.23 -2.48
N VAL A 29 -6.29 16.22 -3.30
CA VAL A 29 -7.51 16.12 -4.13
C VAL A 29 -8.75 15.90 -3.26
N LEU A 30 -8.66 15.06 -2.24
CA LEU A 30 -9.74 14.81 -1.28
C LEU A 30 -10.07 16.05 -0.44
N GLU A 31 -9.06 16.71 0.14
CA GLU A 31 -9.23 17.90 0.96
C GLU A 31 -9.89 19.04 0.17
N LYS A 32 -9.46 19.25 -1.08
CA LYS A 32 -10.07 20.24 -1.98
C LYS A 32 -11.55 19.96 -2.25
N ALA A 33 -11.90 18.70 -2.56
CA ALA A 33 -13.28 18.31 -2.86
C ALA A 33 -14.17 18.39 -1.62
N LEU A 34 -13.70 17.88 -0.47
CA LEU A 34 -14.40 17.97 0.82
C LEU A 34 -14.62 19.43 1.24
N SER A 35 -13.58 20.26 1.18
CA SER A 35 -13.69 21.67 1.56
C SER A 35 -14.69 22.41 0.69
N THR A 36 -14.75 22.11 -0.61
CA THR A 36 -15.75 22.69 -1.52
C THR A 36 -17.18 22.31 -1.14
N LEU A 37 -17.41 21.04 -0.81
CA LEU A 37 -18.75 20.53 -0.48
C LEU A 37 -19.22 20.95 0.92
N CYS A 38 -18.29 21.04 1.87
CA CYS A 38 -18.59 21.41 3.25
C CYS A 38 -18.59 22.92 3.48
N GLY A 39 -18.08 23.73 2.54
CA GLY A 39 -17.99 25.20 2.67
C GLY A 39 -17.01 25.67 3.75
N GLN A 40 -16.08 24.82 4.18
CA GLN A 40 -15.05 25.10 5.16
C GLN A 40 -13.76 24.34 4.82
N GLU A 41 -12.62 24.74 5.35
CA GLU A 41 -11.36 24.02 5.16
C GLU A 41 -11.41 22.68 5.88
N ILE A 42 -11.19 21.59 5.14
CA ILE A 42 -11.19 20.23 5.66
C ILE A 42 -9.80 19.62 5.48
N GLN A 43 -9.23 19.11 6.57
CA GLN A 43 -8.00 18.32 6.57
C GLN A 43 -8.33 16.85 6.71
N VAL A 44 -7.63 16.00 5.93
CA VAL A 44 -7.84 14.55 5.91
C VAL A 44 -6.62 13.82 6.46
N THR A 45 -6.83 12.96 7.44
CA THR A 45 -5.79 12.10 7.99
C THR A 45 -6.00 10.66 7.54
N GLY A 46 -5.04 10.08 6.84
CA GLY A 46 -5.12 8.69 6.35
C GLY A 46 -4.44 7.66 7.25
N ALA A 47 -4.78 6.38 7.05
CA ALA A 47 -4.23 5.23 7.78
C ALA A 47 -2.71 5.07 7.68
N GLY A 48 -2.09 5.65 6.64
CA GLY A 48 -0.65 5.63 6.43
C GLY A 48 -0.25 6.37 5.14
N ARG A 49 1.03 6.61 4.95
CA ARG A 49 1.53 7.21 3.71
C ARG A 49 1.78 6.11 2.68
N THR A 50 1.38 6.36 1.45
CA THR A 50 1.79 5.55 0.29
C THR A 50 2.72 6.35 -0.59
N ASP A 51 3.68 5.66 -1.22
CA ASP A 51 4.63 6.26 -2.17
C ASP A 51 3.95 6.55 -3.53
N THR A 52 4.64 7.30 -4.37
CA THR A 52 4.23 7.57 -5.76
C THR A 52 3.88 6.27 -6.51
N GLY A 53 2.74 6.25 -7.16
CA GLY A 53 2.25 5.15 -7.96
C GLY A 53 1.66 3.97 -7.17
N VAL A 54 1.72 3.97 -5.85
CA VAL A 54 1.15 2.90 -4.99
C VAL A 54 -0.36 3.03 -4.95
N ASN A 55 -1.04 1.91 -5.15
CA ASN A 55 -2.49 1.80 -5.15
C ASN A 55 -3.05 1.50 -3.75
N ALA A 56 -4.35 1.73 -3.55
CA ALA A 56 -5.06 1.29 -2.36
C ALA A 56 -6.48 0.82 -2.69
N ILE A 57 -6.96 -0.20 -1.96
CA ILE A 57 -8.29 -0.78 -2.16
C ILE A 57 -9.23 -0.44 -1.00
N ASN A 58 -8.85 -0.71 0.23
CA ASN A 58 -9.65 -0.44 1.44
C ASN A 58 -8.88 0.55 2.34
N TYR A 59 -8.64 1.74 1.82
CA TYR A 59 -7.93 2.77 2.56
C TYR A 59 -8.90 3.50 3.48
N ILE A 60 -8.51 3.66 4.75
CA ILE A 60 -9.28 4.39 5.75
C ILE A 60 -8.63 5.75 6.00
N ALA A 61 -9.46 6.77 6.04
CA ALA A 61 -9.08 8.11 6.48
C ALA A 61 -10.16 8.69 7.39
N HIS A 62 -9.85 9.77 8.10
CA HIS A 62 -10.82 10.55 8.85
C HIS A 62 -10.65 12.03 8.59
N PHE A 63 -11.71 12.78 8.84
CA PHE A 63 -11.77 14.23 8.78
C PHE A 63 -12.79 14.77 9.76
N GLU A 64 -12.75 16.08 10.01
CA GLU A 64 -13.68 16.76 10.91
C GLU A 64 -14.49 17.81 10.16
N ILE A 65 -15.74 17.98 10.58
CA ILE A 65 -16.60 19.08 10.16
C ILE A 65 -16.98 19.87 11.42
N ASP A 66 -16.69 21.17 11.41
CA ASP A 66 -17.09 22.08 12.47
C ASP A 66 -18.57 22.46 12.33
N GLY A 67 -19.29 22.45 13.48
CA GLY A 67 -20.72 22.74 13.49
C GLY A 67 -21.59 21.60 12.95
N LYS A 68 -22.74 21.92 12.37
CA LYS A 68 -23.64 20.95 11.75
C LYS A 68 -23.17 20.62 10.35
N ALA A 69 -23.13 19.32 10.03
CA ALA A 69 -22.91 18.87 8.67
C ALA A 69 -23.98 19.46 7.73
N VAL A 70 -23.54 20.03 6.63
CA VAL A 70 -24.42 20.60 5.59
C VAL A 70 -25.13 19.51 4.78
N LEU A 71 -24.51 18.30 4.73
CA LEU A 71 -24.97 17.15 3.98
C LEU A 71 -24.94 15.90 4.87
N GLU A 72 -25.93 15.03 4.69
CA GLU A 72 -25.88 13.69 5.24
C GLU A 72 -24.71 12.88 4.63
N ALA A 73 -24.15 11.94 5.40
CA ALA A 73 -22.96 11.18 4.99
C ALA A 73 -23.09 10.49 3.62
N GLU A 74 -24.27 9.92 3.32
CA GLU A 74 -24.57 9.27 2.04
C GLU A 74 -24.58 10.28 0.88
N GLN A 75 -25.19 11.46 1.08
CA GLN A 75 -25.20 12.54 0.09
C GLN A 75 -23.80 13.09 -0.16
N LEU A 76 -23.00 13.24 0.92
CA LEU A 76 -21.62 13.67 0.82
C LEU A 76 -20.78 12.66 0.03
N CYS A 77 -20.94 11.37 0.28
CA CYS A 77 -20.29 10.28 -0.45
C CYS A 77 -20.64 10.34 -1.95
N TYR A 78 -21.93 10.47 -2.29
CA TYR A 78 -22.37 10.60 -3.68
C TYR A 78 -21.78 11.82 -4.39
N LYS A 79 -21.82 13.00 -3.76
CA LYS A 79 -21.29 14.24 -4.34
C LYS A 79 -19.78 14.21 -4.48
N LEU A 80 -19.05 13.62 -3.52
CA LEU A 80 -17.62 13.43 -3.63
C LEU A 80 -17.26 12.57 -4.83
N ASN A 81 -17.94 11.44 -5.04
CA ASN A 81 -17.68 10.57 -6.19
C ASN A 81 -17.98 11.26 -7.52
N ALA A 82 -18.92 12.21 -7.56
CA ALA A 82 -19.21 13.01 -8.76
C ALA A 82 -18.14 14.08 -9.06
N MET A 83 -17.42 14.55 -8.04
CA MET A 83 -16.38 15.59 -8.17
C MET A 83 -14.97 15.04 -8.32
N LEU A 84 -14.71 13.88 -7.72
CA LEU A 84 -13.38 13.26 -7.70
C LEU A 84 -13.00 12.70 -9.08
N PRO A 85 -11.70 12.69 -9.42
CA PRO A 85 -11.25 12.01 -10.64
C PRO A 85 -11.54 10.51 -10.55
N ARG A 86 -11.68 9.87 -11.70
CA ARG A 86 -12.01 8.43 -11.83
C ARG A 86 -11.01 7.49 -11.12
N GLU A 87 -9.84 7.99 -10.79
CA GLU A 87 -8.79 7.27 -10.07
C GLU A 87 -9.04 7.18 -8.56
N ILE A 88 -10.05 7.88 -8.02
CA ILE A 88 -10.43 7.84 -6.60
C ILE A 88 -11.90 7.49 -6.49
N THR A 89 -12.24 6.53 -5.64
CA THR A 89 -13.62 6.17 -5.30
C THR A 89 -13.81 6.16 -3.80
N ILE A 90 -14.84 6.85 -3.31
CA ILE A 90 -15.30 6.77 -1.93
C ILE A 90 -16.35 5.69 -1.84
N HIS A 91 -16.14 4.70 -0.99
CA HIS A 91 -17.07 3.60 -0.78
C HIS A 91 -18.09 3.90 0.31
N GLU A 92 -17.63 4.61 1.35
CA GLU A 92 -18.45 4.86 2.53
C GLU A 92 -17.93 6.08 3.29
N ILE A 93 -18.85 6.85 3.86
CA ILE A 93 -18.60 7.86 4.87
C ILE A 93 -19.51 7.54 6.04
N SER A 94 -18.99 7.48 7.25
CA SER A 94 -19.75 7.25 8.47
C SER A 94 -19.25 8.14 9.60
N GLU A 95 -20.12 8.44 10.56
CA GLU A 95 -19.68 9.11 11.78
C GLU A 95 -18.72 8.21 12.55
N ALA A 96 -17.71 8.78 13.15
CA ALA A 96 -16.72 8.10 13.97
C ALA A 96 -16.69 8.68 15.39
N CYS A 97 -16.16 7.92 16.34
CA CYS A 97 -15.91 8.41 17.69
C CYS A 97 -14.98 9.64 17.63
N GLU A 98 -15.16 10.59 18.54
CA GLU A 98 -14.40 11.85 18.55
C GLU A 98 -12.89 11.64 18.68
N ASP A 99 -12.47 10.56 19.34
CA ASP A 99 -11.08 10.17 19.54
C ASP A 99 -10.50 9.28 18.42
N PHE A 100 -11.35 8.77 17.49
CA PHE A 100 -10.89 7.90 16.40
C PHE A 100 -9.79 8.55 15.56
N HIS A 101 -8.67 7.86 15.42
CA HIS A 101 -7.55 8.31 14.62
C HIS A 101 -7.10 7.26 13.59
N ALA A 102 -7.40 7.47 12.30
CA ALA A 102 -7.16 6.50 11.23
C ALA A 102 -5.73 5.96 11.16
N ARG A 103 -4.72 6.71 11.62
CA ARG A 103 -3.32 6.27 11.61
C ARG A 103 -2.90 5.56 12.88
N PHE A 104 -3.29 6.10 14.06
CA PHE A 104 -2.74 5.66 15.34
C PHE A 104 -3.53 4.51 15.94
N ASP A 105 -4.84 4.40 15.67
CA ASP A 105 -5.66 3.31 16.18
C ASP A 105 -5.57 2.04 15.34
N ALA A 106 -5.00 2.14 14.14
CA ALA A 106 -4.82 0.98 13.29
C ALA A 106 -3.81 -0.01 13.89
N LYS A 107 -4.29 -1.20 14.25
CA LYS A 107 -3.51 -2.30 14.85
C LYS A 107 -2.62 -2.99 13.84
N SER A 108 -3.10 -3.11 12.60
CA SER A 108 -2.31 -3.70 11.51
C SER A 108 -2.62 -3.04 10.16
N ARG A 109 -1.69 -3.21 9.21
CA ARG A 109 -1.84 -2.85 7.80
C ARG A 109 -1.41 -4.02 6.95
N GLU A 110 -2.07 -4.18 5.80
CA GLU A 110 -1.79 -5.23 4.85
C GLU A 110 -1.48 -4.64 3.48
N TYR A 111 -0.49 -5.23 2.82
CA TYR A 111 -0.11 -4.91 1.44
C TYR A 111 0.01 -6.17 0.60
N CYS A 112 -0.33 -6.02 -0.69
CA CYS A 112 -0.09 -7.03 -1.72
C CYS A 112 0.81 -6.44 -2.80
N TYR A 113 1.79 -7.23 -3.26
CA TYR A 113 2.65 -6.89 -4.40
C TYR A 113 2.51 -7.95 -5.48
N PHE A 114 2.16 -7.52 -6.70
CA PHE A 114 1.87 -8.43 -7.82
C PHE A 114 3.03 -8.49 -8.81
N ILE A 115 3.40 -9.71 -9.23
CA ILE A 115 4.41 -9.98 -10.26
C ILE A 115 3.81 -10.90 -11.32
N HIS A 116 4.19 -10.67 -12.58
CA HIS A 116 3.89 -11.57 -13.69
C HIS A 116 5.13 -11.80 -14.55
N PHE A 117 5.21 -12.95 -15.23
CA PHE A 117 6.42 -13.35 -15.98
C PHE A 117 6.25 -13.25 -17.50
N ARG A 118 5.05 -13.40 -18.02
CA ARG A 118 4.77 -13.25 -19.44
C ARG A 118 4.34 -11.81 -19.79
N LYS A 119 4.45 -11.43 -21.07
CA LYS A 119 3.86 -10.17 -21.54
C LYS A 119 2.33 -10.26 -21.47
N ASP A 120 1.72 -9.37 -20.72
CA ASP A 120 0.28 -9.32 -20.51
C ASP A 120 -0.22 -7.86 -20.45
N PRO A 121 -0.93 -7.40 -21.51
CA PRO A 121 -1.40 -6.02 -21.58
C PRO A 121 -2.45 -5.66 -20.51
N PHE A 122 -3.10 -6.66 -19.90
CA PHE A 122 -4.11 -6.46 -18.87
C PHE A 122 -3.51 -6.42 -17.46
N ALA A 123 -2.29 -6.94 -17.26
CA ALA A 123 -1.59 -6.93 -15.99
C ALA A 123 -0.58 -5.76 -15.84
N GLU A 124 -0.02 -5.24 -16.92
CA GLU A 124 1.11 -4.28 -16.92
C GLU A 124 0.91 -3.04 -16.01
N LYS A 125 -0.32 -2.55 -15.85
CA LYS A 125 -0.59 -1.36 -15.02
C LYS A 125 -0.50 -1.63 -13.53
N PHE A 126 -0.81 -2.86 -13.08
CA PHE A 126 -1.02 -3.22 -11.69
C PHE A 126 -0.15 -4.37 -11.21
N SER A 127 0.81 -4.80 -12.04
CA SER A 127 1.72 -5.89 -11.73
C SER A 127 3.09 -5.61 -12.33
N TYR A 128 4.14 -6.01 -11.63
CA TYR A 128 5.52 -5.85 -12.09
C TYR A 128 5.93 -7.01 -12.98
N ARG A 129 6.23 -6.72 -14.24
CA ARG A 129 6.71 -7.74 -15.15
C ARG A 129 8.16 -8.13 -14.84
N MET A 130 8.36 -9.39 -14.46
CA MET A 130 9.67 -9.98 -14.26
C MET A 130 10.06 -10.83 -15.48
N ARG A 131 11.28 -10.60 -16.01
CA ARG A 131 11.77 -11.32 -17.22
C ARG A 131 12.50 -12.62 -16.92
N TYR A 132 12.73 -12.90 -15.66
CA TYR A 132 13.48 -14.05 -15.17
C TYR A 132 12.60 -14.87 -14.24
N PRO A 133 12.74 -16.21 -14.25
CA PRO A 133 12.06 -17.05 -13.27
C PRO A 133 12.54 -16.72 -11.85
N LEU A 134 11.66 -16.93 -10.88
CA LEU A 134 11.95 -16.76 -9.46
C LEU A 134 11.65 -18.05 -8.71
N ASP A 135 12.53 -18.48 -7.84
CA ASP A 135 12.28 -19.61 -6.92
C ASP A 135 11.42 -19.12 -5.74
N ILE A 136 10.10 -19.34 -5.85
CA ILE A 136 9.11 -18.94 -4.84
C ILE A 136 9.37 -19.65 -3.50
N ARG A 137 9.86 -20.88 -3.52
CA ARG A 137 10.17 -21.62 -2.29
C ARG A 137 11.29 -20.95 -1.51
N LYS A 138 12.40 -20.59 -2.18
CA LYS A 138 13.50 -19.83 -1.56
C LYS A 138 13.04 -18.44 -1.10
N MET A 139 12.16 -17.77 -1.87
CA MET A 139 11.59 -16.49 -1.48
C MET A 139 10.72 -16.59 -0.22
N ASN A 140 9.95 -17.67 -0.07
CA ASN A 140 9.15 -17.92 1.14
C ASN A 140 10.02 -18.27 2.35
N GLU A 141 11.08 -19.08 2.14
CA GLU A 141 12.08 -19.34 3.18
C GLU A 141 12.73 -18.02 3.65
N ALA A 142 13.14 -17.15 2.73
CA ALA A 142 13.68 -15.84 3.05
C ALA A 142 12.65 -14.94 3.75
N ALA A 143 11.39 -14.94 3.30
CA ALA A 143 10.31 -14.15 3.88
C ALA A 143 9.99 -14.57 5.32
N SER A 144 10.20 -15.84 5.68
CA SER A 144 10.03 -16.32 7.06
C SER A 144 10.92 -15.60 8.07
N HIS A 145 12.10 -15.12 7.65
CA HIS A 145 13.02 -14.36 8.50
C HIS A 145 12.54 -12.92 8.80
N LEU A 146 11.49 -12.45 8.10
CA LEU A 146 10.87 -11.14 8.37
C LEU A 146 9.87 -11.20 9.53
N LEU A 147 9.37 -12.41 9.88
CA LEU A 147 8.31 -12.57 10.88
C LEU A 147 8.82 -12.20 12.29
N GLY A 148 7.93 -11.56 13.05
CA GLY A 148 8.22 -11.12 14.42
C GLY A 148 8.58 -9.65 14.49
N GLU A 149 9.10 -9.26 15.67
CA GLU A 149 9.51 -7.89 15.97
C GLU A 149 11.01 -7.73 15.67
N HIS A 150 11.33 -6.79 14.77
CA HIS A 150 12.69 -6.48 14.37
C HIS A 150 12.89 -4.99 14.09
N ASP A 151 14.13 -4.53 14.10
CA ASP A 151 14.52 -3.25 13.53
C ASP A 151 14.65 -3.39 12.01
N PHE A 152 13.75 -2.73 11.28
CA PHE A 152 13.71 -2.77 9.81
C PHE A 152 14.38 -1.54 9.15
N SER A 153 15.29 -0.86 9.83
CA SER A 153 16.01 0.30 9.28
C SER A 153 16.70 0.00 7.95
N CYS A 154 17.17 -1.24 7.74
CA CYS A 154 17.74 -1.71 6.47
C CYS A 154 16.76 -1.64 5.28
N PHE A 155 15.46 -1.55 5.50
CA PHE A 155 14.46 -1.41 4.43
C PHE A 155 13.83 -0.01 4.39
N GLU A 156 14.23 0.90 5.29
CA GLU A 156 13.69 2.25 5.34
C GLU A 156 14.40 3.19 4.35
N LYS A 157 13.62 4.01 3.61
CA LYS A 157 14.18 5.12 2.84
C LYS A 157 14.53 6.27 3.77
N VAL A 158 15.76 6.74 3.71
CA VAL A 158 16.29 7.87 4.49
C VAL A 158 15.37 9.11 4.38
N GLY A 159 15.24 9.85 5.49
CA GLY A 159 14.40 11.06 5.58
C GLY A 159 12.97 10.79 6.03
N GLY A 160 12.71 9.67 6.68
CA GLY A 160 11.48 9.43 7.44
C GLY A 160 11.49 10.18 8.79
N ASN A 161 10.31 10.64 9.26
CA ASN A 161 10.14 11.27 10.57
C ASN A 161 9.69 10.22 11.63
N ASN A 162 10.28 9.03 11.59
CA ASN A 162 9.94 7.98 12.53
C ASN A 162 10.80 8.10 13.79
N THR A 163 10.21 7.82 14.95
CA THR A 163 10.93 7.75 16.24
C THR A 163 11.65 6.42 16.44
N THR A 164 11.21 5.38 15.72
CA THR A 164 11.78 4.03 15.78
C THR A 164 11.59 3.31 14.44
N SER A 165 12.52 2.43 14.09
CA SER A 165 12.43 1.53 12.92
C SER A 165 11.92 0.12 13.29
N VAL A 166 11.56 -0.09 14.55
CA VAL A 166 11.01 -1.37 15.02
C VAL A 166 9.58 -1.54 14.51
N CYS A 167 9.32 -2.68 13.89
CA CYS A 167 8.00 -3.11 13.42
C CYS A 167 7.79 -4.59 13.76
N THR A 168 6.53 -5.01 13.83
CA THR A 168 6.17 -6.42 14.02
C THR A 168 5.43 -6.91 12.79
N ILE A 169 6.06 -7.81 12.01
CA ILE A 169 5.46 -8.45 10.85
C ILE A 169 4.79 -9.75 11.28
N THR A 170 3.50 -9.91 10.98
CA THR A 170 2.70 -11.09 11.33
C THR A 170 2.47 -12.03 10.17
N GLU A 171 2.58 -11.53 8.94
CA GLU A 171 2.46 -12.33 7.71
C GLU A 171 3.44 -11.81 6.65
N ALA A 172 4.11 -12.74 5.96
CA ALA A 172 4.97 -12.45 4.81
C ALA A 172 5.04 -13.72 3.93
N LEU A 173 4.25 -13.76 2.85
CA LEU A 173 4.07 -14.98 2.05
C LEU A 173 3.92 -14.67 0.57
N TRP A 174 4.62 -15.43 -0.27
CA TRP A 174 4.40 -15.50 -1.71
C TRP A 174 3.48 -16.65 -2.06
N SER A 175 2.55 -16.41 -2.96
CA SER A 175 1.66 -17.42 -3.53
C SER A 175 1.44 -17.19 -5.02
N THR A 176 1.04 -18.23 -5.73
CA THR A 176 0.55 -18.13 -7.10
C THR A 176 -0.90 -17.66 -7.10
N TYR A 177 -1.32 -16.97 -8.16
CA TYR A 177 -2.72 -16.62 -8.37
C TYR A 177 -3.07 -16.65 -9.85
N LYS A 178 -4.35 -16.82 -10.16
CA LYS A 178 -4.90 -16.74 -11.50
C LYS A 178 -5.56 -15.37 -11.69
N PRO A 179 -5.11 -14.54 -12.64
CA PRO A 179 -5.68 -13.21 -12.82
C PRO A 179 -7.10 -13.31 -13.41
N THR A 180 -7.96 -12.32 -13.12
CA THR A 180 -9.38 -12.32 -13.48
C THR A 180 -9.63 -12.56 -14.97
N HIS A 181 -8.83 -11.98 -15.87
CA HIS A 181 -8.98 -12.20 -17.31
C HIS A 181 -8.64 -13.62 -17.77
N ALA A 182 -7.76 -14.30 -17.05
CA ALA A 182 -7.49 -15.72 -17.29
C ALA A 182 -8.54 -16.61 -16.63
N ASP A 183 -9.04 -16.23 -15.46
CA ASP A 183 -10.01 -17.00 -14.69
C ASP A 183 -11.41 -16.95 -15.29
N LEU A 184 -11.88 -15.76 -15.66
CA LEU A 184 -13.27 -15.52 -16.09
C LEU A 184 -13.42 -15.37 -17.61
N MET A 185 -12.37 -14.97 -18.33
CA MET A 185 -12.46 -14.62 -19.75
C MET A 185 -11.70 -15.59 -20.66
N GLY A 186 -11.08 -16.63 -20.10
CA GLY A 186 -10.38 -17.66 -20.87
C GLY A 186 -9.08 -17.21 -21.52
N ALA A 187 -8.44 -16.15 -21.04
CA ALA A 187 -7.10 -15.79 -21.51
C ALA A 187 -6.09 -16.91 -21.22
N PRO A 188 -5.10 -17.15 -22.10
CA PRO A 188 -4.07 -18.15 -21.88
C PRO A 188 -3.37 -17.97 -20.53
N TYR A 189 -3.23 -19.03 -19.77
CA TYR A 189 -2.63 -19.05 -18.44
C TYR A 189 -1.84 -20.33 -18.23
N ALA A 190 -0.66 -20.22 -17.59
CA ALA A 190 0.06 -21.35 -17.04
C ALA A 190 0.28 -21.12 -15.53
N GLU A 191 0.28 -22.19 -14.76
CA GLU A 191 0.51 -22.14 -13.32
C GLU A 191 1.90 -21.55 -13.02
N GLY A 192 1.96 -20.65 -12.04
CA GLY A 192 3.20 -19.95 -11.69
C GLY A 192 3.54 -18.73 -12.52
N GLU A 193 2.78 -18.40 -13.59
CA GLU A 193 3.02 -17.17 -14.37
C GLU A 193 2.69 -15.88 -13.63
N TYR A 194 1.87 -15.96 -12.57
CA TYR A 194 1.46 -14.82 -11.75
C TYR A 194 1.64 -15.15 -10.28
N ILE A 195 2.34 -14.28 -9.57
CA ILE A 195 2.60 -14.44 -8.14
C ILE A 195 2.25 -13.17 -7.39
N VAL A 196 1.86 -13.31 -6.14
CA VAL A 196 1.55 -12.23 -5.22
C VAL A 196 2.29 -12.41 -3.91
N PHE A 197 2.88 -11.33 -3.43
CA PHE A 197 3.41 -11.24 -2.07
C PHE A 197 2.40 -10.54 -1.19
N ARG A 198 2.01 -11.19 -0.10
CA ARG A 198 1.17 -10.60 0.96
C ARG A 198 2.03 -10.37 2.18
N ILE A 199 1.90 -9.16 2.76
CA ILE A 199 2.62 -8.80 3.98
C ILE A 199 1.71 -8.01 4.91
N LYS A 200 1.69 -8.38 6.20
CA LYS A 200 0.91 -7.74 7.25
C LYS A 200 1.80 -7.39 8.44
N ALA A 201 1.66 -6.18 8.96
CA ALA A 201 2.44 -5.71 10.10
C ALA A 201 1.66 -4.66 10.90
N ASN A 202 2.08 -4.42 12.15
CA ASN A 202 1.54 -3.33 12.98
C ASN A 202 1.75 -1.96 12.34
N ARG A 203 2.89 -1.77 11.64
CA ARG A 203 3.24 -0.56 10.90
C ARG A 203 4.27 -0.88 9.82
N PHE A 204 4.42 0.03 8.87
CA PHE A 204 5.48 -0.01 7.86
C PHE A 204 6.24 1.31 7.82
N LEU A 205 7.54 1.23 7.58
CA LEU A 205 8.40 2.37 7.35
C LEU A 205 8.28 2.86 5.90
N ARG A 206 8.78 4.05 5.64
CA ARG A 206 8.78 4.62 4.29
C ARG A 206 9.51 3.69 3.31
N ASN A 207 8.84 3.31 2.21
CA ASN A 207 9.37 2.44 1.14
C ASN A 207 9.70 0.99 1.58
N MET A 208 9.41 0.62 2.81
CA MET A 208 9.81 -0.67 3.42
C MET A 208 9.35 -1.88 2.60
N VAL A 209 8.06 -1.97 2.27
CA VAL A 209 7.52 -3.13 1.51
C VAL A 209 8.21 -3.28 0.16
N ARG A 210 8.45 -2.18 -0.54
CA ARG A 210 9.11 -2.19 -1.86
C ARG A 210 10.58 -2.63 -1.77
N ALA A 211 11.28 -2.26 -0.69
CA ALA A 211 12.66 -2.70 -0.43
C ALA A 211 12.70 -4.19 -0.04
N ILE A 212 11.77 -4.65 0.79
CA ILE A 212 11.61 -6.07 1.14
C ILE A 212 11.39 -6.91 -0.11
N VAL A 213 10.40 -6.55 -0.95
CA VAL A 213 10.12 -7.28 -2.20
C VAL A 213 11.34 -7.31 -3.10
N GLY A 214 12.04 -6.19 -3.27
CA GLY A 214 13.26 -6.14 -4.07
C GLY A 214 14.36 -7.07 -3.54
N SER A 215 14.52 -7.17 -2.23
CA SER A 215 15.48 -8.07 -1.60
C SER A 215 15.07 -9.54 -1.75
N LEU A 216 13.79 -9.86 -1.58
CA LEU A 216 13.27 -11.21 -1.82
C LEU A 216 13.43 -11.65 -3.28
N ILE A 217 13.32 -10.74 -4.23
CA ILE A 217 13.60 -11.01 -5.66
C ILE A 217 15.06 -11.40 -5.89
N GLU A 218 16.04 -10.79 -5.21
CA GLU A 218 17.45 -11.19 -5.32
C GLU A 218 17.66 -12.64 -4.83
N VAL A 219 16.92 -13.06 -3.80
CA VAL A 219 16.90 -14.46 -3.34
C VAL A 219 16.22 -15.38 -4.38
N GLY A 220 15.05 -14.97 -4.90
CA GLY A 220 14.32 -15.72 -5.91
C GLY A 220 15.10 -15.91 -7.22
N ARG A 221 16.01 -14.99 -7.53
CA ARG A 221 16.97 -15.07 -8.65
C ARG A 221 18.22 -15.87 -8.33
N GLU A 222 18.29 -16.47 -7.16
CA GLU A 222 19.45 -17.23 -6.67
C GLU A 222 20.78 -16.45 -6.60
N LYS A 223 20.68 -15.12 -6.47
CA LYS A 223 21.86 -14.26 -6.26
C LYS A 223 22.25 -14.15 -4.79
N LYS A 224 21.31 -14.45 -3.91
CA LYS A 224 21.47 -14.43 -2.46
C LYS A 224 20.78 -15.67 -1.87
N GLU A 225 21.36 -16.21 -0.80
CA GLU A 225 20.73 -17.28 -0.03
C GLU A 225 19.60 -16.75 0.87
N PRO A 226 18.59 -17.58 1.21
CA PRO A 226 17.47 -17.14 2.07
C PRO A 226 17.90 -16.50 3.39
N ALA A 227 18.96 -17.01 4.03
CA ALA A 227 19.51 -16.48 5.29
C ALA A 227 19.99 -15.02 5.19
N TRP A 228 20.29 -14.52 3.98
CA TRP A 228 20.72 -13.14 3.77
C TRP A 228 19.70 -12.10 4.28
N ILE A 229 18.39 -12.39 4.26
CA ILE A 229 17.39 -11.48 4.81
C ILE A 229 17.59 -11.28 6.32
N ARG A 230 17.94 -12.33 7.06
CA ARG A 230 18.27 -12.23 8.49
C ARG A 230 19.55 -11.40 8.71
N GLU A 231 20.54 -11.56 7.85
CA GLU A 231 21.79 -10.79 7.90
C GLU A 231 21.52 -9.30 7.64
N LEU A 232 20.65 -8.96 6.67
CA LEU A 232 20.23 -7.58 6.39
C LEU A 232 19.56 -6.92 7.61
N ILE A 233 18.65 -7.64 8.26
CA ILE A 233 17.96 -7.15 9.46
C ILE A 233 18.99 -6.88 10.57
N ALA A 234 19.95 -7.78 10.75
CA ALA A 234 21.02 -7.62 11.75
C ALA A 234 22.00 -6.48 11.42
N SER A 235 22.26 -6.21 10.13
CA SER A 235 23.19 -5.15 9.69
C SER A 235 22.63 -3.75 9.83
N GLY A 236 21.29 -3.60 9.71
CA GLY A 236 20.59 -2.31 9.71
C GLY A 236 20.91 -1.37 8.53
N SER A 237 21.66 -1.82 7.52
CA SER A 237 22.13 -0.99 6.41
C SER A 237 21.21 -1.04 5.20
N ARG A 238 20.65 0.13 4.79
CA ARG A 238 19.82 0.24 3.59
C ARG A 238 20.60 0.01 2.29
N SER A 239 21.89 0.31 2.27
CA SER A 239 22.75 0.13 1.09
C SER A 239 22.95 -1.34 0.72
N ASP A 240 22.81 -2.24 1.68
CA ASP A 240 23.01 -3.68 1.49
C ASP A 240 21.76 -4.39 1.03
N ALA A 241 20.58 -3.78 1.24
CA ALA A 241 19.30 -4.32 0.79
C ALA A 241 19.10 -4.17 -0.72
N GLY A 242 18.22 -5.00 -1.27
CA GLY A 242 17.87 -4.98 -2.69
C GLY A 242 17.25 -3.64 -3.14
N GLN A 243 17.30 -3.40 -4.45
CA GLN A 243 16.68 -2.23 -5.05
C GLN A 243 15.16 -2.26 -4.84
N SER A 244 14.58 -1.11 -4.47
CA SER A 244 13.13 -1.00 -4.32
C SER A 244 12.42 -1.20 -5.65
N VAL A 245 11.40 -2.06 -5.63
CA VAL A 245 10.57 -2.37 -6.81
C VAL A 245 9.60 -1.23 -7.15
N PRO A 246 9.04 -1.16 -8.39
CA PRO A 246 8.07 -0.15 -8.80
C PRO A 246 6.82 -0.10 -7.89
N GLY A 247 6.25 1.10 -7.72
CA GLY A 247 5.08 1.30 -6.85
C GLY A 247 3.75 0.86 -7.45
N ASN A 248 3.63 0.84 -8.79
CA ASN A 248 2.38 0.54 -9.49
C ASN A 248 1.83 -0.87 -9.22
N ALA A 249 2.67 -1.81 -8.82
CA ALA A 249 2.29 -3.18 -8.49
C ALA A 249 2.01 -3.39 -6.99
N LEU A 250 2.19 -2.35 -6.16
CA LEU A 250 1.94 -2.39 -4.72
C LEU A 250 0.54 -1.85 -4.41
N PHE A 251 -0.19 -2.60 -3.60
CA PHE A 251 -1.52 -2.23 -3.12
C PHE A 251 -1.55 -2.23 -1.59
N PHE A 252 -2.02 -1.12 -1.03
CA PHE A 252 -2.52 -1.11 0.34
C PHE A 252 -3.88 -1.81 0.33
N CYS A 253 -4.00 -2.94 1.02
CA CYS A 253 -5.21 -3.78 0.99
C CYS A 253 -6.19 -3.44 2.11
N GLY A 254 -5.71 -2.93 3.24
CA GLY A 254 -6.54 -2.55 4.37
C GLY A 254 -5.75 -2.31 5.66
N ALA A 255 -6.47 -1.85 6.67
CA ALA A 255 -6.02 -1.72 8.05
C ALA A 255 -7.08 -2.29 8.99
N GLU A 256 -6.65 -2.89 10.10
CA GLU A 256 -7.52 -3.34 11.18
C GLU A 256 -7.49 -2.32 12.33
N TYR A 257 -8.64 -2.06 12.95
CA TYR A 257 -8.85 -1.11 14.03
C TYR A 257 -9.33 -1.78 15.33
#